data_5b0800dada86d0c32e1ed138df9cf1b4
#
_entry.id   5b0800dada86d0c32e1ed138df9cf1b4
#
_cell.length_a   1.000
_cell.length_b   1.000
_cell.length_c   1.000
_cell.angle_alpha   90.00
_cell.angle_beta   90.00
_cell.angle_gamma   90.00
#
_symmetry.space_group_name_H-M   'P 1'
#
loop_
_entity.id
_entity.type
_entity.pdbx_description
1 polymer ?
#
loop_
_entity_poly.entity_id
_entity_poly.type
_entity_poly.pdbx_seq_one_letter_code
_entity_poly.pdbx_strand_id
1 'polypeptide(L)'
;MNTPKLFDNAVMAEIRDQFHHVDFCPVINEPRVFFENGGGSLKLKAAIAASAEVEALPDQEGRQNPASKYLTSVLDAGREDLHFVFGSANLPQRGQVISGETGTRLLYRIIRSIALAAPEGPILSCDLEHPASLHAAKQWAENTGRKWLDVPFDTDTGTAGPEHYASKVTPDTRIATVIHTSMLTGFVVDLEGIVKAIRDVSPDCYIIVDGIQHAPHGGMHVDQYSVDAYVYSPY
;
A
#
# COMPACT_ATOMS: atom_id res chain seq x y z
N MET A 1 -21.78 1.55 29.09
CA MET A 1 -22.29 1.21 27.77
C MET A 1 -21.48 0.02 27.28
N ASN A 2 -22.12 -1.15 27.01
CA ASN A 2 -21.41 -2.29 26.42
C ASN A 2 -21.14 -1.96 24.94
N THR A 3 -19.92 -1.62 24.60
CA THR A 3 -19.48 -1.55 23.20
C THR A 3 -19.64 -2.96 22.62
N PRO A 4 -20.36 -3.16 21.53
CA PRO A 4 -20.48 -4.47 20.91
C PRO A 4 -19.08 -4.95 20.55
N LYS A 5 -18.69 -6.13 21.01
CA LYS A 5 -17.42 -6.73 20.62
C LYS A 5 -17.53 -7.13 19.14
N LEU A 6 -16.58 -6.70 18.33
CA LEU A 6 -16.54 -7.04 16.91
C LEU A 6 -16.46 -8.57 16.70
N PHE A 7 -15.74 -9.25 17.58
CA PHE A 7 -15.62 -10.71 17.64
C PHE A 7 -15.92 -11.23 19.04
N ASP A 8 -16.48 -12.42 19.14
CA ASP A 8 -16.60 -13.12 20.40
C ASP A 8 -15.23 -13.61 20.93
N ASN A 9 -15.19 -14.08 22.18
CA ASN A 9 -13.94 -14.48 22.81
C ASN A 9 -13.32 -15.73 22.14
N ALA A 10 -14.13 -16.62 21.55
CA ALA A 10 -13.64 -17.83 20.91
C ALA A 10 -12.94 -17.49 19.59
N VAL A 11 -13.57 -16.67 18.76
CA VAL A 11 -12.99 -16.18 17.51
C VAL A 11 -11.71 -15.36 17.79
N MET A 12 -11.70 -14.52 18.82
CA MET A 12 -10.50 -13.78 19.20
C MET A 12 -9.36 -14.70 19.63
N ALA A 13 -9.65 -15.77 20.35
CA ALA A 13 -8.64 -16.75 20.75
C ALA A 13 -8.07 -17.48 19.52
N GLU A 14 -8.92 -17.89 18.59
CA GLU A 14 -8.52 -18.52 17.34
C GLU A 14 -7.64 -17.61 16.49
N ILE A 15 -8.03 -16.33 16.29
CA ILE A 15 -7.21 -15.34 15.56
C ILE A 15 -5.85 -15.17 16.23
N ARG A 16 -5.83 -14.99 17.55
CA ARG A 16 -4.58 -14.78 18.31
C ARG A 16 -3.63 -15.98 18.22
N ASP A 17 -4.17 -17.20 18.17
CA ASP A 17 -3.38 -18.42 18.02
C ASP A 17 -2.67 -18.52 16.64
N GLN A 18 -3.10 -17.78 15.64
CA GLN A 18 -2.41 -17.76 14.33
C GLN A 18 -1.07 -17.01 14.38
N PHE A 19 -0.80 -16.21 15.40
CA PHE A 19 0.37 -15.35 15.46
C PHE A 19 1.37 -15.80 16.52
N HIS A 20 2.66 -15.49 16.31
CA HIS A 20 3.71 -15.68 17.31
C HIS A 20 3.72 -14.52 18.31
N HIS A 21 4.01 -14.85 19.57
CA HIS A 21 4.35 -13.86 20.62
C HIS A 21 3.29 -12.76 20.85
N VAL A 22 2.02 -13.12 20.82
CA VAL A 22 0.91 -12.16 21.01
C VAL A 22 0.96 -11.51 22.38
N ASP A 23 1.13 -12.30 23.44
CA ASP A 23 1.03 -11.85 24.82
C ASP A 23 2.38 -11.73 25.54
N PHE A 24 3.44 -12.24 24.92
CA PHE A 24 4.72 -12.42 25.60
C PHE A 24 5.90 -12.09 24.69
N CYS A 25 6.86 -11.31 25.19
CA CYS A 25 8.12 -11.03 24.50
C CYS A 25 9.17 -12.08 24.86
N PRO A 26 9.61 -12.93 23.93
CA PRO A 26 10.58 -13.99 24.20
C PRO A 26 11.98 -13.48 24.48
N VAL A 27 12.28 -12.22 24.13
CA VAL A 27 13.62 -11.62 24.27
C VAL A 27 13.87 -11.18 25.72
N ILE A 28 12.88 -10.53 26.33
CA ILE A 28 12.99 -9.99 27.69
C ILE A 28 12.24 -10.83 28.73
N ASN A 29 11.53 -11.89 28.28
CA ASN A 29 10.76 -12.80 29.11
C ASN A 29 9.67 -12.12 29.94
N GLU A 30 8.97 -11.13 29.36
CA GLU A 30 7.93 -10.35 30.01
C GLU A 30 6.65 -10.29 29.17
N PRO A 31 5.48 -9.95 29.78
CA PRO A 31 4.25 -9.70 29.06
C PRO A 31 4.45 -8.61 28.01
N ARG A 32 3.90 -8.83 26.81
CA ARG A 32 3.98 -7.88 25.70
C ARG A 32 2.77 -6.96 25.69
N VAL A 33 3.03 -5.65 25.75
CA VAL A 33 2.06 -4.60 25.49
C VAL A 33 2.56 -3.78 24.30
N PHE A 34 1.82 -3.78 23.19
CA PHE A 34 2.28 -3.17 21.96
C PHE A 34 1.14 -2.44 21.24
N PHE A 35 1.34 -1.16 20.97
CA PHE A 35 0.37 -0.27 20.33
C PHE A 35 0.91 0.43 19.08
N GLU A 36 2.11 0.06 18.62
CA GLU A 36 2.77 0.68 17.48
C GLU A 36 2.59 -0.14 16.20
N ASN A 37 1.35 -0.53 15.88
CA ASN A 37 1.07 -1.32 14.68
C ASN A 37 1.28 -0.54 13.37
N GLY A 38 1.43 0.78 13.44
CA GLY A 38 1.85 1.61 12.31
C GLY A 38 3.26 1.29 11.79
N GLY A 39 4.14 0.77 12.64
CA GLY A 39 5.52 0.41 12.29
C GLY A 39 5.73 -1.08 11.99
N GLY A 40 4.70 -1.91 12.09
CA GLY A 40 4.82 -3.34 11.84
C GLY A 40 3.68 -4.17 12.44
N SER A 41 3.75 -5.47 12.25
CA SER A 41 2.73 -6.40 12.75
C SER A 41 3.33 -7.65 13.39
N LEU A 42 2.49 -8.42 14.07
CA LEU A 42 2.83 -9.76 14.53
C LEU A 42 3.09 -10.68 13.34
N LYS A 43 3.96 -11.67 13.54
CA LYS A 43 4.29 -12.64 12.50
C LYS A 43 3.32 -13.81 12.51
N LEU A 44 2.67 -14.04 11.38
CA LEU A 44 1.76 -15.15 11.15
C LEU A 44 2.55 -16.47 11.11
N LYS A 45 2.15 -17.46 11.93
CA LYS A 45 2.82 -18.77 12.00
C LYS A 45 2.88 -19.46 10.64
N ALA A 46 1.77 -19.45 9.90
CA ALA A 46 1.70 -20.06 8.57
C ALA A 46 2.65 -19.39 7.55
N ALA A 47 2.80 -18.06 7.59
CA ALA A 47 3.72 -17.36 6.70
C ALA A 47 5.19 -17.74 6.96
N ILE A 48 5.58 -17.85 8.25
CA ILE A 48 6.93 -18.29 8.61
C ILE A 48 7.16 -19.72 8.17
N ALA A 49 6.19 -20.63 8.37
CA ALA A 49 6.31 -22.03 7.96
C ALA A 49 6.45 -22.17 6.43
N ALA A 50 5.62 -21.47 5.67
CA ALA A 50 5.70 -21.46 4.20
C ALA A 50 7.03 -20.88 3.68
N SER A 51 7.52 -19.79 4.29
CA SER A 51 8.82 -19.24 3.94
C SER A 51 9.96 -20.23 4.20
N ALA A 52 9.95 -20.90 5.37
CA ALA A 52 10.96 -21.89 5.70
C ALA A 52 10.94 -23.10 4.77
N GLU A 53 9.75 -23.56 4.33
CA GLU A 53 9.60 -24.62 3.34
C GLU A 53 10.23 -24.24 2.00
N VAL A 54 9.92 -23.05 1.50
CA VAL A 54 10.47 -22.54 0.22
C VAL A 54 11.99 -22.35 0.29
N GLU A 55 12.49 -21.76 1.37
CA GLU A 55 13.94 -21.53 1.57
C GLU A 55 14.76 -22.84 1.68
N ALA A 56 14.11 -23.93 2.08
CA ALA A 56 14.76 -25.24 2.18
C ALA A 56 14.91 -25.95 0.82
N LEU A 57 14.29 -25.45 -0.26
CA LEU A 57 14.38 -26.06 -1.57
C LEU A 57 15.77 -25.86 -2.21
N PRO A 58 16.26 -26.86 -2.96
CA PRO A 58 17.66 -26.86 -3.46
C PRO A 58 17.88 -25.99 -4.71
N ASP A 59 16.87 -25.26 -5.18
CA ASP A 59 16.94 -24.51 -6.44
C ASP A 59 16.17 -23.19 -6.36
N GLN A 60 16.20 -22.41 -7.45
CA GLN A 60 15.55 -21.14 -7.60
C GLN A 60 14.55 -21.17 -8.76
N GLU A 61 13.61 -20.22 -8.78
CA GLU A 61 12.64 -20.06 -9.88
C GLU A 61 13.34 -19.78 -11.23
N GLY A 62 12.61 -20.02 -12.32
CA GLY A 62 13.04 -19.70 -13.68
C GLY A 62 13.86 -20.76 -14.39
N ARG A 63 14.13 -21.92 -13.75
CA ARG A 63 14.81 -23.08 -14.37
C ARG A 63 13.80 -24.15 -14.78
N GLN A 64 14.27 -25.20 -15.49
CA GLN A 64 13.41 -26.25 -16.06
C GLN A 64 13.25 -27.50 -15.18
N ASN A 65 14.00 -27.61 -14.07
CA ASN A 65 13.90 -28.74 -13.18
C ASN A 65 12.60 -28.67 -12.30
N PRO A 66 12.20 -29.79 -11.66
CA PRO A 66 10.97 -29.87 -10.90
C PRO A 66 10.89 -28.88 -9.72
N ALA A 67 11.99 -28.68 -8.97
CA ALA A 67 12.01 -27.75 -7.83
C ALA A 67 11.78 -26.30 -8.27
N SER A 68 12.45 -25.88 -9.34
CA SER A 68 12.29 -24.54 -9.90
C SER A 68 10.87 -24.30 -10.46
N LYS A 69 10.27 -25.30 -11.11
CA LYS A 69 8.87 -25.22 -11.57
C LYS A 69 7.89 -25.11 -10.41
N TYR A 70 8.12 -25.82 -9.32
CA TYR A 70 7.32 -25.72 -8.11
C TYR A 70 7.42 -24.31 -7.52
N LEU A 71 8.62 -23.75 -7.36
CA LEU A 71 8.81 -22.37 -6.89
C LEU A 71 8.09 -21.34 -7.76
N THR A 72 8.19 -21.48 -9.08
CA THR A 72 7.45 -20.62 -10.02
C THR A 72 5.93 -20.72 -9.78
N SER A 73 5.41 -21.94 -9.60
CA SER A 73 3.97 -22.11 -9.33
C SER A 73 3.52 -21.49 -8.00
N VAL A 74 4.36 -21.52 -6.97
CA VAL A 74 4.07 -20.85 -5.68
C VAL A 74 4.00 -19.33 -5.86
N LEU A 75 4.95 -18.75 -6.61
CA LEU A 75 4.94 -17.30 -6.90
C LEU A 75 3.71 -16.90 -7.73
N ASP A 76 3.34 -17.70 -8.72
CA ASP A 76 2.18 -17.42 -9.56
C ASP A 76 0.87 -17.54 -8.77
N ALA A 77 0.73 -18.56 -7.92
CA ALA A 77 -0.40 -18.68 -7.00
C ALA A 77 -0.49 -17.46 -6.06
N GLY A 78 0.62 -17.03 -5.48
CA GLY A 78 0.64 -15.83 -4.63
C GLY A 78 0.23 -14.56 -5.37
N ARG A 79 0.55 -14.41 -6.66
CA ARG A 79 0.07 -13.28 -7.48
C ARG A 79 -1.45 -13.35 -7.71
N GLU A 80 -1.99 -14.53 -7.97
CA GLU A 80 -3.44 -14.72 -8.11
C GLU A 80 -4.17 -14.42 -6.80
N ASP A 81 -3.64 -14.88 -5.66
CA ASP A 81 -4.18 -14.56 -4.34
C ASP A 81 -4.21 -13.05 -4.08
N LEU A 82 -3.16 -12.33 -4.48
CA LEU A 82 -3.12 -10.87 -4.38
C LEU A 82 -4.18 -10.20 -5.28
N HIS A 83 -4.37 -10.67 -6.50
CA HIS A 83 -5.47 -10.18 -7.35
C HIS A 83 -6.83 -10.37 -6.70
N PHE A 84 -7.03 -11.50 -6.04
CA PHE A 84 -8.28 -11.76 -5.30
C PHE A 84 -8.43 -10.84 -4.10
N VAL A 85 -7.43 -10.76 -3.23
CA VAL A 85 -7.46 -9.96 -1.99
C VAL A 85 -7.67 -8.48 -2.27
N PHE A 86 -7.06 -7.96 -3.33
CA PHE A 86 -7.20 -6.55 -3.72
C PHE A 86 -8.41 -6.25 -4.61
N GLY A 87 -9.21 -7.26 -4.96
CA GLY A 87 -10.37 -7.09 -5.84
C GLY A 87 -10.00 -6.87 -7.32
N SER A 88 -8.71 -6.77 -7.65
CA SER A 88 -8.28 -6.49 -9.02
C SER A 88 -8.59 -7.61 -10.03
N ALA A 89 -8.92 -8.81 -9.53
CA ALA A 89 -9.46 -9.91 -10.35
C ALA A 89 -10.77 -9.55 -11.07
N ASN A 90 -11.54 -8.59 -10.54
CA ASN A 90 -12.81 -8.13 -11.10
C ASN A 90 -12.63 -7.08 -12.23
N LEU A 91 -11.43 -6.52 -12.39
CA LEU A 91 -11.17 -5.51 -13.41
C LEU A 91 -11.07 -6.13 -14.80
N PRO A 92 -11.61 -5.46 -15.87
CA PRO A 92 -11.44 -5.91 -17.25
C PRO A 92 -9.97 -6.06 -17.67
N GLN A 93 -9.12 -5.22 -17.09
CA GLN A 93 -7.66 -5.29 -17.17
C GLN A 93 -7.13 -5.28 -15.75
N ARG A 94 -6.92 -6.45 -15.18
CA ARG A 94 -6.55 -6.61 -13.77
C ARG A 94 -5.16 -6.10 -13.39
N GLY A 95 -4.41 -5.59 -14.37
CA GLY A 95 -3.07 -5.05 -14.15
C GLY A 95 -2.03 -6.13 -13.86
N GLN A 96 -0.94 -5.71 -13.23
CA GLN A 96 0.19 -6.59 -12.88
C GLN A 96 0.54 -6.46 -11.40
N VAL A 97 0.84 -7.58 -10.77
CA VAL A 97 1.44 -7.62 -9.43
C VAL A 97 2.96 -7.56 -9.58
N ILE A 98 3.56 -6.51 -9.05
CA ILE A 98 5.01 -6.28 -9.08
C ILE A 98 5.54 -6.33 -7.65
N SER A 99 6.45 -7.25 -7.37
CA SER A 99 7.14 -7.34 -6.09
C SER A 99 8.42 -6.49 -6.07
N GLY A 100 8.77 -6.02 -4.88
CA GLY A 100 10.00 -5.27 -4.64
C GLY A 100 10.45 -5.38 -3.19
N GLU A 101 11.63 -4.87 -2.89
CA GLU A 101 12.29 -5.07 -1.61
C GLU A 101 11.55 -4.36 -0.45
N THR A 102 10.96 -3.18 -0.73
CA THR A 102 10.20 -2.39 0.25
C THR A 102 9.18 -1.50 -0.46
N GLY A 103 8.12 -1.07 0.26
CA GLY A 103 7.18 -0.07 -0.25
C GLY A 103 7.87 1.24 -0.65
N THR A 104 8.87 1.69 0.11
CA THR A 104 9.70 2.87 -0.23
C THR A 104 10.35 2.72 -1.61
N ARG A 105 11.00 1.58 -1.87
CA ARG A 105 11.63 1.31 -3.17
C ARG A 105 10.62 1.27 -4.31
N LEU A 106 9.46 0.65 -4.07
CA LEU A 106 8.39 0.58 -5.08
C LEU A 106 7.84 1.96 -5.40
N LEU A 107 7.54 2.80 -4.39
CA LEU A 107 7.07 4.17 -4.59
C LEU A 107 8.10 5.00 -5.39
N TYR A 108 9.38 4.97 -5.00
CA TYR A 108 10.42 5.67 -5.75
C TYR A 108 10.54 5.18 -7.20
N ARG A 109 10.47 3.88 -7.44
CA ARG A 109 10.61 3.30 -8.79
C ARG A 109 9.42 3.65 -9.68
N ILE A 110 8.18 3.57 -9.17
CA ILE A 110 7.00 3.85 -9.97
C ILE A 110 6.89 5.34 -10.29
N ILE A 111 7.08 6.22 -9.29
CA ILE A 111 7.06 7.68 -9.50
C ILE A 111 8.14 8.08 -10.51
N ARG A 112 9.37 7.56 -10.36
CA ARG A 112 10.45 7.76 -11.32
C ARG A 112 10.07 7.34 -12.73
N SER A 113 9.57 6.12 -12.86
CA SER A 113 9.27 5.56 -14.18
C SER A 113 8.21 6.37 -14.92
N ILE A 114 7.18 6.81 -14.22
CA ILE A 114 6.13 7.66 -14.78
C ILE A 114 6.68 9.06 -15.07
N ALA A 115 7.46 9.66 -14.16
CA ALA A 115 8.03 10.99 -14.36
C ALA A 115 8.96 11.09 -15.57
N LEU A 116 9.64 9.98 -15.93
CA LEU A 116 10.49 9.90 -17.12
C LEU A 116 9.74 9.58 -18.42
N ALA A 117 8.58 8.93 -18.34
CA ALA A 117 7.84 8.44 -19.50
C ALA A 117 6.61 9.27 -19.86
N ALA A 118 5.94 9.85 -18.84
CA ALA A 118 4.72 10.64 -19.06
C ALA A 118 5.03 12.00 -19.72
N PRO A 119 4.06 12.60 -20.44
CA PRO A 119 4.17 13.98 -20.90
C PRO A 119 4.54 14.95 -19.77
N GLU A 120 5.10 16.10 -20.13
CA GLU A 120 5.41 17.16 -19.15
C GLU A 120 4.15 17.60 -18.41
N GLY A 121 4.32 17.97 -17.14
CA GLY A 121 3.26 18.46 -16.27
C GLY A 121 3.57 18.23 -14.78
N PRO A 122 2.84 18.87 -13.88
CA PRO A 122 3.10 18.84 -12.45
C PRO A 122 2.97 17.46 -11.82
N ILE A 123 3.64 17.31 -10.67
CA ILE A 123 3.46 16.22 -9.71
C ILE A 123 2.72 16.77 -8.49
N LEU A 124 1.61 16.18 -8.13
CA LEU A 124 0.73 16.55 -7.01
C LEU A 124 0.93 15.57 -5.85
N SER A 125 1.12 16.04 -4.63
CA SER A 125 1.18 15.22 -3.41
C SER A 125 0.75 16.01 -2.18
N CYS A 126 0.43 15.33 -1.09
CA CYS A 126 -0.01 15.93 0.17
C CYS A 126 1.07 15.76 1.26
N ASP A 127 1.22 16.75 2.13
CA ASP A 127 2.16 16.68 3.27
C ASP A 127 1.75 15.62 4.34
N LEU A 128 0.54 15.05 4.27
CA LEU A 128 0.15 13.88 5.08
C LEU A 128 0.78 12.57 4.61
N GLU A 129 1.40 12.56 3.46
CA GLU A 129 1.99 11.34 2.91
C GLU A 129 3.20 10.86 3.69
N HIS A 130 3.42 9.56 3.64
CA HIS A 130 4.67 8.99 4.15
C HIS A 130 5.88 9.61 3.42
N PRO A 131 7.01 9.89 4.12
CA PRO A 131 8.21 10.44 3.49
C PRO A 131 8.67 9.68 2.23
N ALA A 132 8.43 8.37 2.14
CA ALA A 132 8.76 7.57 0.97
C ALA A 132 8.02 8.03 -0.30
N SER A 133 6.76 8.41 -0.18
CA SER A 133 5.94 8.94 -1.29
C SER A 133 6.24 10.42 -1.54
N LEU A 134 6.16 11.24 -0.48
CA LEU A 134 6.37 12.69 -0.55
C LEU A 134 7.75 13.07 -1.09
N HIS A 135 8.82 12.46 -0.55
CA HIS A 135 10.19 12.76 -1.00
C HIS A 135 10.41 12.25 -2.42
N ALA A 136 9.84 11.10 -2.81
CA ALA A 136 9.93 10.64 -4.19
C ALA A 136 9.24 11.62 -5.16
N ALA A 137 8.05 12.11 -4.81
CA ALA A 137 7.33 13.11 -5.62
C ALA A 137 8.15 14.40 -5.77
N LYS A 138 8.66 14.96 -4.67
CA LYS A 138 9.50 16.18 -4.67
C LYS A 138 10.79 15.99 -5.48
N GLN A 139 11.51 14.90 -5.23
CA GLN A 139 12.78 14.60 -5.91
C GLN A 139 12.61 14.42 -7.42
N TRP A 140 11.56 13.69 -7.84
CA TRP A 140 11.34 13.46 -9.26
C TRP A 140 10.71 14.66 -9.96
N ALA A 141 10.00 15.53 -9.25
CA ALA A 141 9.63 16.84 -9.78
C ALA A 141 10.90 17.67 -10.10
N GLU A 142 11.82 17.78 -9.15
CA GLU A 142 13.09 18.50 -9.33
C GLU A 142 13.95 17.88 -10.45
N ASN A 143 14.18 16.57 -10.43
CA ASN A 143 15.05 15.88 -11.38
C ASN A 143 14.55 15.94 -12.84
N THR A 144 13.24 16.13 -13.03
CA THR A 144 12.61 16.19 -14.36
C THR A 144 12.16 17.60 -14.75
N GLY A 145 12.46 18.61 -13.93
CA GLY A 145 12.03 19.99 -14.16
C GLY A 145 10.53 20.22 -14.05
N ARG A 146 9.79 19.28 -13.44
CA ARG A 146 8.35 19.38 -13.23
C ARG A 146 8.03 20.25 -12.02
N LYS A 147 6.91 20.95 -12.06
CA LYS A 147 6.42 21.65 -10.88
C LYS A 147 5.89 20.63 -9.88
N TRP A 148 6.28 20.77 -8.60
CA TRP A 148 5.61 20.07 -7.51
C TRP A 148 4.45 20.92 -6.97
N LEU A 149 3.28 20.33 -6.82
CA LEU A 149 2.07 20.94 -6.28
C LEU A 149 1.78 20.34 -4.91
N ASP A 150 1.77 21.20 -3.90
CA ASP A 150 1.51 20.82 -2.51
C ASP A 150 0.02 20.88 -2.21
N VAL A 151 -0.56 19.75 -1.82
CA VAL A 151 -1.94 19.67 -1.33
C VAL A 151 -1.92 19.90 0.18
N PRO A 152 -2.50 20.99 0.67
CA PRO A 152 -2.59 21.22 2.10
C PRO A 152 -3.50 20.18 2.76
N PHE A 153 -3.32 19.97 4.05
CA PHE A 153 -4.26 19.20 4.87
C PHE A 153 -4.84 20.11 5.95
N ASP A 154 -6.01 19.71 6.46
CA ASP A 154 -6.65 20.39 7.58
C ASP A 154 -5.93 19.99 8.87
N THR A 155 -5.29 20.94 9.54
CA THR A 155 -4.53 20.72 10.76
C THR A 155 -5.41 20.42 11.99
N ASP A 156 -6.69 20.79 11.95
CA ASP A 156 -7.62 20.55 13.05
C ASP A 156 -8.16 19.11 13.01
N THR A 157 -8.38 18.60 11.83
CA THR A 157 -8.88 17.21 11.61
C THR A 157 -7.79 16.21 11.31
N GLY A 158 -6.61 16.66 10.89
CA GLY A 158 -5.50 15.80 10.50
C GLY A 158 -5.73 15.03 9.20
N THR A 159 -6.57 15.55 8.29
CA THR A 159 -6.91 14.90 7.02
C THR A 159 -6.87 15.83 5.82
N ALA A 160 -6.82 15.24 4.62
CA ALA A 160 -7.02 15.94 3.36
C ALA A 160 -8.14 15.24 2.57
N GLY A 161 -9.20 15.98 2.26
CA GLY A 161 -10.33 15.49 1.49
C GLY A 161 -10.26 15.87 0.00
N PRO A 162 -11.28 15.47 -0.79
CA PRO A 162 -11.37 15.79 -2.22
C PRO A 162 -11.21 17.27 -2.55
N GLU A 163 -11.74 18.15 -1.71
CA GLU A 163 -11.68 19.61 -1.87
C GLU A 163 -10.25 20.16 -1.80
N HIS A 164 -9.40 19.56 -0.99
CA HIS A 164 -7.99 19.94 -0.87
C HIS A 164 -7.24 19.60 -2.18
N TYR A 165 -7.45 18.40 -2.71
CA TYR A 165 -6.87 17.98 -3.99
C TYR A 165 -7.42 18.80 -5.16
N ALA A 166 -8.75 19.03 -5.20
CA ALA A 166 -9.41 19.87 -6.21
C ALA A 166 -8.84 21.30 -6.24
N SER A 167 -8.44 21.86 -5.09
CA SER A 167 -7.86 23.20 -4.98
C SER A 167 -6.48 23.35 -5.62
N LYS A 168 -5.79 22.23 -5.88
CA LYS A 168 -4.38 22.22 -6.33
C LYS A 168 -4.17 21.52 -7.67
N VAL A 169 -4.99 20.55 -8.03
CA VAL A 169 -4.90 19.87 -9.32
C VAL A 169 -5.11 20.86 -10.46
N THR A 170 -4.36 20.71 -11.54
CA THR A 170 -4.46 21.50 -12.76
C THR A 170 -4.70 20.59 -13.97
N PRO A 171 -5.26 21.07 -15.08
CA PRO A 171 -5.54 20.22 -16.26
C PRO A 171 -4.29 19.53 -16.85
N ASP A 172 -3.13 20.08 -16.59
CA ASP A 172 -1.83 19.54 -17.00
C ASP A 172 -1.12 18.71 -15.93
N THR A 173 -1.72 18.50 -14.75
CA THR A 173 -1.19 17.59 -13.72
C THR A 173 -1.03 16.19 -14.29
N ARG A 174 0.15 15.57 -14.15
CA ARG A 174 0.44 14.26 -14.78
C ARG A 174 0.66 13.14 -13.78
N ILE A 175 1.02 13.45 -12.57
CA ILE A 175 1.25 12.46 -11.51
C ILE A 175 0.59 12.97 -10.24
N ALA A 176 -0.13 12.12 -9.55
CA ALA A 176 -0.62 12.37 -8.21
C ALA A 176 -0.25 11.20 -7.29
N THR A 177 0.25 11.50 -6.10
CA THR A 177 0.38 10.52 -5.03
C THR A 177 -0.70 10.78 -3.99
N VAL A 178 -1.27 9.71 -3.45
CA VAL A 178 -2.37 9.78 -2.46
C VAL A 178 -2.13 8.72 -1.40
N ILE A 179 -2.03 9.13 -0.13
CA ILE A 179 -2.02 8.19 0.98
C ILE A 179 -3.45 7.72 1.27
N HIS A 180 -3.66 6.40 1.44
CA HIS A 180 -4.99 5.87 1.75
C HIS A 180 -5.31 5.96 3.25
N THR A 181 -4.34 5.65 4.09
CA THR A 181 -4.44 5.84 5.56
C THR A 181 -3.17 6.52 6.05
N SER A 182 -3.31 7.62 6.75
CA SER A 182 -2.17 8.34 7.31
C SER A 182 -1.55 7.54 8.47
N MET A 183 -0.26 7.27 8.40
CA MET A 183 0.49 6.68 9.51
C MET A 183 0.65 7.63 10.70
N LEU A 184 0.49 8.92 10.49
CA LEU A 184 0.67 9.96 11.52
C LEU A 184 -0.61 10.16 12.33
N THR A 185 -1.74 10.27 11.65
CA THR A 185 -3.04 10.62 12.26
C THR A 185 -3.96 9.41 12.40
N GLY A 186 -3.72 8.32 11.68
CA GLY A 186 -4.60 7.14 11.59
C GLY A 186 -5.85 7.40 10.76
N PHE A 187 -5.99 8.57 10.13
CA PHE A 187 -7.16 8.93 9.35
C PHE A 187 -7.17 8.18 8.02
N VAL A 188 -8.32 7.63 7.66
CA VAL A 188 -8.59 7.03 6.35
C VAL A 188 -9.20 8.11 5.46
N VAL A 189 -8.56 8.41 4.33
CA VAL A 189 -9.06 9.42 3.41
C VAL A 189 -10.22 8.90 2.56
N ASP A 190 -11.05 9.81 2.06
CA ASP A 190 -12.04 9.51 1.00
C ASP A 190 -11.30 9.34 -0.34
N LEU A 191 -10.73 8.15 -0.56
CA LEU A 191 -9.93 7.87 -1.74
C LEU A 191 -10.75 7.99 -3.03
N GLU A 192 -12.00 7.51 -3.05
CA GLU A 192 -12.88 7.60 -4.21
C GLU A 192 -13.16 9.06 -4.59
N GLY A 193 -13.52 9.88 -3.61
CA GLY A 193 -13.75 11.32 -3.80
C GLY A 193 -12.49 12.05 -4.27
N ILE A 194 -11.31 11.74 -3.70
CA ILE A 194 -10.02 12.32 -4.13
C ILE A 194 -9.70 11.93 -5.57
N VAL A 195 -9.80 10.66 -5.92
CA VAL A 195 -9.56 10.16 -7.29
C VAL A 195 -10.49 10.85 -8.27
N LYS A 196 -11.78 10.96 -7.92
CA LYS A 196 -12.75 11.68 -8.75
C LYS A 196 -12.38 13.16 -8.92
N ALA A 197 -12.02 13.84 -7.85
CA ALA A 197 -11.62 15.26 -7.89
C ALA A 197 -10.40 15.50 -8.80
N ILE A 198 -9.42 14.58 -8.78
CA ILE A 198 -8.25 14.63 -9.67
C ILE A 198 -8.67 14.35 -11.12
N ARG A 199 -9.44 13.29 -11.37
CA ARG A 199 -9.85 12.86 -12.72
C ARG A 199 -10.77 13.86 -13.41
N ASP A 200 -11.63 14.54 -12.67
CA ASP A 200 -12.54 15.57 -13.22
C ASP A 200 -11.75 16.76 -13.81
N VAL A 201 -10.56 17.05 -13.30
CA VAL A 201 -9.71 18.17 -13.76
C VAL A 201 -8.61 17.69 -14.71
N SER A 202 -7.98 16.57 -14.42
CA SER A 202 -6.90 15.95 -15.20
C SER A 202 -7.17 14.46 -15.44
N PRO A 203 -7.94 14.11 -16.46
CA PRO A 203 -8.32 12.72 -16.74
C PRO A 203 -7.14 11.78 -16.99
N ASP A 204 -6.04 12.31 -17.55
CA ASP A 204 -4.84 11.55 -17.90
C ASP A 204 -3.76 11.55 -16.79
N CYS A 205 -4.09 12.03 -15.60
CA CYS A 205 -3.17 12.01 -14.46
C CYS A 205 -2.92 10.58 -13.98
N TYR A 206 -1.67 10.16 -13.83
CA TYR A 206 -1.32 8.91 -13.18
C TYR A 206 -1.50 9.04 -11.67
N ILE A 207 -2.40 8.26 -11.09
CA ILE A 207 -2.71 8.27 -9.65
C ILE A 207 -2.07 7.06 -8.98
N ILE A 208 -1.13 7.32 -8.08
CA ILE A 208 -0.37 6.32 -7.32
C ILE A 208 -0.83 6.37 -5.87
N VAL A 209 -1.35 5.28 -5.34
CA VAL A 209 -1.85 5.20 -3.96
C VAL A 209 -0.81 4.51 -3.07
N ASP A 210 -0.43 5.19 -1.99
CA ASP A 210 0.27 4.58 -0.87
C ASP A 210 -0.74 3.96 0.09
N GLY A 211 -0.94 2.65 -0.04
CA GLY A 211 -1.84 1.85 0.77
C GLY A 211 -1.14 1.02 1.83
N ILE A 212 0.15 1.27 2.10
CA ILE A 212 0.95 0.46 3.03
C ILE A 212 0.28 0.37 4.40
N GLN A 213 -0.18 1.50 4.95
CA GLN A 213 -0.86 1.52 6.24
C GLN A 213 -2.32 1.05 6.15
N HIS A 214 -2.98 1.20 5.00
CA HIS A 214 -4.38 0.80 4.84
C HIS A 214 -4.54 -0.71 4.67
N ALA A 215 -3.70 -1.35 3.86
CA ALA A 215 -3.83 -2.75 3.48
C ALA A 215 -3.99 -3.74 4.65
N PRO A 216 -3.25 -3.62 5.78
CA PRO A 216 -3.43 -4.53 6.92
C PRO A 216 -4.61 -4.17 7.83
N HIS A 217 -5.24 -3.01 7.67
CA HIS A 217 -6.23 -2.47 8.61
C HIS A 217 -7.60 -2.20 7.99
N GLY A 218 -7.71 -2.14 6.66
CA GLY A 218 -8.95 -1.83 5.95
C GLY A 218 -9.27 -2.83 4.85
N GLY A 219 -10.48 -2.72 4.31
CA GLY A 219 -10.88 -3.46 3.10
C GLY A 219 -10.14 -2.91 1.89
N MET A 220 -9.59 -3.80 1.07
CA MET A 220 -8.91 -3.43 -0.15
C MET A 220 -9.77 -3.80 -1.35
N HIS A 221 -10.27 -2.78 -2.04
CA HIS A 221 -11.13 -2.90 -3.20
C HIS A 221 -10.62 -1.98 -4.30
N VAL A 222 -9.42 -2.28 -4.86
CA VAL A 222 -8.84 -1.44 -5.92
C VAL A 222 -9.68 -1.40 -7.19
N ASP A 223 -10.58 -2.37 -7.37
CA ASP A 223 -11.59 -2.41 -8.43
C ASP A 223 -12.64 -1.29 -8.31
N GLN A 224 -12.77 -0.67 -7.14
CA GLN A 224 -13.67 0.47 -6.90
C GLN A 224 -13.02 1.82 -7.20
N TYR A 225 -11.69 1.87 -7.36
CA TYR A 225 -10.95 3.11 -7.57
C TYR A 225 -10.35 3.16 -8.96
N SER A 226 -10.46 4.29 -9.63
CA SER A 226 -9.81 4.54 -10.94
C SER A 226 -8.36 4.99 -10.75
N VAL A 227 -7.53 4.13 -10.14
CA VAL A 227 -6.10 4.38 -9.84
C VAL A 227 -5.20 3.59 -10.78
N ASP A 228 -3.99 4.10 -11.02
CA ASP A 228 -3.02 3.47 -11.91
C ASP A 228 -2.06 2.54 -11.17
N ALA A 229 -1.82 2.80 -9.88
CA ALA A 229 -1.02 1.94 -9.03
C ALA A 229 -1.48 2.01 -7.57
N TYR A 230 -1.42 0.86 -6.90
CA TYR A 230 -1.64 0.74 -5.47
C TYR A 230 -0.46 0.02 -4.84
N VAL A 231 0.29 0.70 -3.97
CA VAL A 231 1.49 0.15 -3.32
C VAL A 231 1.15 -0.23 -1.90
N TYR A 232 1.51 -1.44 -1.50
CA TYR A 232 1.29 -1.94 -0.14
C TYR A 232 2.49 -2.74 0.38
N SER A 233 2.47 -3.06 1.66
CA SER A 233 3.41 -3.99 2.31
C SER A 233 2.62 -4.99 3.16
N PRO A 234 2.95 -6.30 3.10
CA PRO A 234 2.32 -7.29 3.98
C PRO A 234 2.88 -7.27 5.40
N TYR A 235 3.86 -6.39 5.69
CA TYR A 235 4.66 -6.25 6.90
C TYR A 235 5.57 -7.43 7.26
#